data_1a6ab0944e7c41de3252fa8ba62113de
#
_entry.id   1a6ab0944e7c41de3252fa8ba62113de
#
_cell.length_a   1.000
_cell.length_b   1.000
_cell.length_c   1.000
_cell.angle_alpha   90.00
_cell.angle_beta   90.00
_cell.angle_gamma   90.00
#
_symmetry.space_group_name_H-M   'P 1'
#
loop_
_entity.id
_entity.type
_entity.pdbx_description
1 polymer ?
#
loop_
_entity_poly.entity_id
_entity_poly.type
_entity_poly.pdbx_seq_one_letter_code
_entity_poly.pdbx_strand_id
1 'polypeptide(L)'
;MHGPNVSHPDVIGGTGICPDWPGYLRDNLERALADEANGMGVRAIFFNGAQGDVIHLDRASKVKLGGVTHSRHMGRVLAGVVLSVYTYAEEIDSSQVFYKQKYATVNLNKGTEEQVKWAHILDERYIRDDLPDGFVFNDIVRARRYIRLELKDATDELNIVCVGFGDVAFVGLPGEPFTEIGRQIKARSPFRMTLPCCNANGSEGYFVTDDALMEDGYESTSTLFKPGVANTMIHKSLEILDELKKEIEQ
;
A
#
# COMPACT_ATOMS: atom_id res chain seq x y z
N MET A 1 0.77 -5.40 -5.53
CA MET A 1 1.91 -6.32 -5.33
C MET A 1 2.61 -5.85 -4.08
N HIS A 2 2.66 -6.69 -3.07
CA HIS A 2 3.20 -6.31 -1.76
C HIS A 2 4.64 -5.82 -1.96
N GLY A 3 4.92 -4.71 -1.33
CA GLY A 3 6.29 -4.22 -1.24
C GLY A 3 7.15 -5.14 -0.42
N PRO A 4 8.20 -4.71 -0.08
CA PRO A 4 9.56 -5.15 -0.20
C PRO A 4 10.02 -6.03 0.95
N ASN A 5 9.84 -7.25 1.06
CA ASN A 5 10.61 -8.10 2.00
C ASN A 5 11.28 -9.28 1.28
N VAL A 6 11.46 -9.10 -0.03
CA VAL A 6 12.16 -10.10 -0.83
C VAL A 6 13.66 -10.09 -0.51
N SER A 7 14.20 -8.91 -0.18
CA SER A 7 15.58 -8.74 0.24
C SER A 7 15.67 -8.79 1.77
N HIS A 8 15.49 -9.98 2.34
CA HIS A 8 15.52 -10.14 3.78
C HIS A 8 16.90 -9.76 4.37
N PRO A 9 16.95 -9.13 5.55
CA PRO A 9 18.20 -8.75 6.22
C PRO A 9 19.25 -9.86 6.31
N ASP A 10 18.82 -11.10 6.50
CA ASP A 10 19.72 -12.25 6.62
C ASP A 10 20.54 -12.55 5.36
N VAL A 11 20.04 -12.11 4.19
CA VAL A 11 20.72 -12.35 2.89
C VAL A 11 21.78 -11.31 2.58
N ILE A 12 21.61 -10.10 3.12
CA ILE A 12 22.54 -8.97 2.92
C ILE A 12 23.23 -8.55 4.24
N GLY A 13 23.22 -9.42 5.23
CA GLY A 13 23.84 -9.20 6.53
C GLY A 13 23.11 -8.20 7.43
N GLY A 14 21.83 -7.94 7.20
CA GLY A 14 20.96 -7.13 8.06
C GLY A 14 21.17 -5.61 8.01
N THR A 15 22.22 -5.14 7.34
CA THR A 15 22.64 -3.74 7.31
C THR A 15 22.67 -3.11 5.91
N GLY A 16 22.43 -3.91 4.87
CA GLY A 16 22.44 -3.43 3.50
C GLY A 16 21.16 -2.68 3.12
N ILE A 17 21.31 -1.60 2.37
CA ILE A 17 20.20 -0.89 1.73
C ILE A 17 20.03 -1.48 0.32
N CYS A 18 18.82 -1.93 -0.01
CA CYS A 18 18.49 -2.51 -1.30
C CYS A 18 17.20 -1.92 -1.83
N PRO A 19 17.13 -1.54 -3.13
CA PRO A 19 15.92 -0.99 -3.74
C PRO A 19 14.87 -2.07 -4.01
N ASP A 20 15.15 -3.31 -3.65
CA ASP A 20 14.35 -4.50 -3.86
C ASP A 20 13.90 -4.68 -5.33
N TRP A 21 12.88 -5.49 -5.61
CA TRP A 21 12.42 -5.75 -6.97
C TRP A 21 11.99 -4.48 -7.75
N PRO A 22 11.44 -3.41 -7.14
CA PRO A 22 11.14 -2.19 -7.88
C PRO A 22 12.38 -1.52 -8.48
N GLY A 23 13.50 -1.53 -7.76
CA GLY A 23 14.76 -1.01 -8.30
C GLY A 23 15.27 -1.84 -9.48
N TYR A 24 15.22 -3.17 -9.37
CA TYR A 24 15.60 -4.05 -10.48
C TYR A 24 14.64 -3.96 -11.67
N LEU A 25 13.35 -3.73 -11.44
CA LEU A 25 12.38 -3.43 -12.49
C LEU A 25 12.80 -2.19 -13.28
N ARG A 26 13.04 -1.07 -12.56
CA ARG A 26 13.48 0.19 -13.18
C ARG A 26 14.76 0.02 -13.98
N ASP A 27 15.79 -0.55 -13.37
CA ASP A 27 17.09 -0.74 -14.00
C ASP A 27 17.00 -1.56 -15.29
N ASN A 28 16.15 -2.60 -15.32
CA ASN A 28 15.99 -3.41 -16.54
C ASN A 28 15.21 -2.66 -17.62
N LEU A 29 14.19 -1.88 -17.27
CA LEU A 29 13.45 -1.06 -18.22
C LEU A 29 14.33 0.06 -18.81
N GLU A 30 15.00 0.83 -17.97
CA GLU A 30 15.83 1.96 -18.40
C GLU A 30 16.99 1.51 -19.31
N ARG A 31 17.57 0.32 -19.03
CA ARG A 31 18.60 -0.24 -19.91
C ARG A 31 18.05 -0.75 -21.24
N ALA A 32 16.89 -1.42 -21.20
CA ALA A 32 16.30 -1.96 -22.42
C ALA A 32 15.79 -0.86 -23.37
N LEU A 33 15.44 0.30 -22.83
CA LEU A 33 14.88 1.46 -23.54
C LEU A 33 15.86 2.64 -23.61
N ALA A 34 17.16 2.37 -23.51
CA ALA A 34 18.20 3.41 -23.47
C ALA A 34 18.28 4.24 -24.77
N ASP A 35 17.95 3.63 -25.91
CA ASP A 35 18.00 4.27 -27.23
C ASP A 35 16.65 4.91 -27.64
N GLU A 36 15.60 4.75 -26.81
CA GLU A 36 14.29 5.36 -27.04
C GLU A 36 14.33 6.89 -26.79
N ALA A 37 13.21 7.56 -27.11
CA ALA A 37 13.07 9.00 -26.93
C ALA A 37 14.20 9.81 -27.61
N ASN A 38 14.52 9.49 -28.87
CA ASN A 38 15.59 10.13 -29.64
C ASN A 38 16.98 10.04 -28.99
N GLY A 39 17.29 8.94 -28.35
CA GLY A 39 18.55 8.70 -27.66
C GLY A 39 18.66 9.31 -26.26
N MET A 40 17.60 9.93 -25.75
CA MET A 40 17.56 10.42 -24.36
C MET A 40 17.28 9.30 -23.34
N GLY A 41 16.79 8.17 -23.82
CA GLY A 41 16.38 7.05 -23.00
C GLY A 41 15.07 7.30 -22.21
N VAL A 42 14.54 6.25 -21.61
CA VAL A 42 13.32 6.29 -20.80
C VAL A 42 13.70 6.30 -19.32
N ARG A 43 12.94 7.03 -18.51
CA ARG A 43 13.01 6.96 -17.05
C ARG A 43 11.78 6.24 -16.51
N ALA A 44 12.01 5.22 -15.69
CA ALA A 44 10.93 4.46 -15.06
C ALA A 44 10.68 4.95 -13.64
N ILE A 45 9.42 5.23 -13.33
CA ILE A 45 8.95 5.59 -11.98
C ILE A 45 8.01 4.50 -11.50
N PHE A 46 8.23 4.01 -10.29
CA PHE A 46 7.39 3.00 -9.67
C PHE A 46 6.53 3.61 -8.57
N PHE A 47 5.24 3.34 -8.62
CA PHE A 47 4.28 3.64 -7.55
C PHE A 47 3.67 2.34 -7.06
N ASN A 48 3.66 2.15 -5.74
CA ASN A 48 3.06 0.98 -5.14
C ASN A 48 1.53 1.15 -5.08
N GLY A 49 0.81 0.16 -5.60
CA GLY A 49 -0.65 0.17 -5.64
C GLY A 49 -1.29 -0.33 -4.34
N ALA A 50 -2.60 -0.59 -4.37
CA ALA A 50 -3.31 -1.24 -3.27
C ALA A 50 -2.72 -2.64 -3.03
N GLN A 51 -2.09 -2.82 -1.88
CA GLN A 51 -1.21 -3.97 -1.60
C GLN A 51 -1.47 -4.63 -0.25
N GLY A 52 -2.39 -4.10 0.55
CA GLY A 52 -2.54 -4.51 1.95
C GLY A 52 -2.80 -6.01 2.15
N ASP A 53 -3.38 -6.69 1.17
CA ASP A 53 -3.67 -8.13 1.16
C ASP A 53 -2.80 -8.92 0.16
N VAL A 54 -1.67 -8.36 -0.29
CA VAL A 54 -0.82 -8.99 -1.32
C VAL A 54 0.55 -9.35 -0.75
N ILE A 55 0.96 -10.59 -0.91
CA ILE A 55 2.30 -11.08 -0.58
C ILE A 55 3.00 -11.61 -1.85
N HIS A 56 4.32 -11.50 -1.91
CA HIS A 56 5.14 -11.97 -3.02
C HIS A 56 5.40 -13.47 -3.02
N LEU A 57 5.06 -14.16 -1.93
CA LEU A 57 5.31 -15.60 -1.75
C LEU A 57 4.10 -16.41 -2.23
N ASP A 58 4.36 -17.39 -3.08
CA ASP A 58 3.42 -18.48 -3.30
C ASP A 58 3.50 -19.46 -2.12
N ARG A 59 2.51 -19.42 -1.24
CA ARG A 59 2.44 -20.30 -0.05
C ARG A 59 2.29 -21.78 -0.41
N ALA A 60 1.80 -22.09 -1.61
CA ALA A 60 1.70 -23.47 -2.11
C ALA A 60 3.04 -23.99 -2.66
N SER A 61 3.97 -23.10 -2.96
CA SER A 61 5.29 -23.47 -3.47
C SER A 61 6.16 -24.14 -2.40
N LYS A 62 6.81 -25.24 -2.76
CA LYS A 62 7.84 -25.90 -1.94
C LYS A 62 9.21 -25.20 -2.05
N VAL A 63 9.35 -24.26 -2.97
CA VAL A 63 10.59 -23.52 -3.20
C VAL A 63 10.62 -22.33 -2.24
N LYS A 64 11.71 -22.22 -1.47
CA LYS A 64 11.94 -21.02 -0.65
C LYS A 64 12.32 -19.86 -1.58
N LEU A 65 11.39 -18.94 -1.77
CA LEU A 65 11.58 -17.74 -2.56
C LEU A 65 11.91 -16.57 -1.63
N GLY A 66 13.03 -15.89 -1.87
CA GLY A 66 13.46 -14.76 -1.06
C GLY A 66 14.84 -14.25 -1.42
N GLY A 67 15.26 -13.20 -0.76
CA GLY A 67 16.57 -12.59 -0.91
C GLY A 67 16.79 -11.86 -2.22
N VAL A 68 17.99 -11.29 -2.39
CA VAL A 68 18.36 -10.45 -3.52
C VAL A 68 18.18 -11.14 -4.87
N THR A 69 18.44 -12.45 -4.94
CA THR A 69 18.30 -13.22 -6.19
C THR A 69 16.85 -13.27 -6.64
N HIS A 70 15.92 -13.50 -5.72
CA HIS A 70 14.49 -13.51 -6.01
C HIS A 70 13.97 -12.10 -6.36
N SER A 71 14.42 -11.09 -5.65
CA SER A 71 14.15 -9.69 -5.95
C SER A 71 14.55 -9.30 -7.38
N ARG A 72 15.77 -9.69 -7.80
CA ARG A 72 16.23 -9.51 -9.18
C ARG A 72 15.37 -10.26 -10.20
N HIS A 73 14.98 -11.48 -9.88
CA HIS A 73 14.10 -12.28 -10.74
C HIS A 73 12.75 -11.58 -10.94
N MET A 74 12.09 -11.16 -9.87
CA MET A 74 10.82 -10.43 -9.94
C MET A 74 10.94 -9.16 -10.79
N GLY A 75 11.96 -8.34 -10.54
CA GLY A 75 12.21 -7.12 -11.32
C GLY A 75 12.38 -7.39 -12.81
N ARG A 76 13.10 -8.46 -13.19
CA ARG A 76 13.27 -8.87 -14.60
C ARG A 76 11.96 -9.34 -15.25
N VAL A 77 11.19 -10.17 -14.52
CA VAL A 77 9.91 -10.70 -15.02
C VAL A 77 8.95 -9.55 -15.29
N LEU A 78 8.82 -8.63 -14.33
CA LEU A 78 7.93 -7.49 -14.48
C LEU A 78 8.40 -6.51 -15.57
N ALA A 79 9.72 -6.30 -15.72
CA ALA A 79 10.26 -5.52 -16.83
C ALA A 79 9.89 -6.16 -18.19
N GLY A 80 9.99 -7.49 -18.31
CA GLY A 80 9.57 -8.21 -19.51
C GLY A 80 8.09 -8.01 -19.84
N VAL A 81 7.21 -8.01 -18.83
CA VAL A 81 5.79 -7.72 -19.02
C VAL A 81 5.58 -6.29 -19.53
N VAL A 82 6.23 -5.29 -18.95
CA VAL A 82 6.14 -3.90 -19.41
C VAL A 82 6.66 -3.75 -20.83
N LEU A 83 7.83 -4.32 -21.14
CA LEU A 83 8.43 -4.27 -22.47
C LEU A 83 7.53 -4.94 -23.54
N SER A 84 6.80 -5.99 -23.19
CA SER A 84 5.89 -6.67 -24.13
C SER A 84 4.71 -5.82 -24.57
N VAL A 85 4.38 -4.76 -23.82
CA VAL A 85 3.27 -3.84 -24.13
C VAL A 85 3.73 -2.41 -24.38
N TYR A 86 5.02 -2.12 -24.23
CA TYR A 86 5.57 -0.77 -24.32
C TYR A 86 5.28 -0.10 -25.68
N THR A 87 5.32 -0.86 -26.76
CA THR A 87 5.04 -0.34 -28.12
C THR A 87 3.60 0.14 -28.31
N TYR A 88 2.70 -0.22 -27.40
CA TYR A 88 1.31 0.26 -27.39
C TYR A 88 1.10 1.42 -26.42
N ALA A 89 2.18 1.91 -25.79
CA ALA A 89 2.09 3.06 -24.90
C ALA A 89 1.74 4.32 -25.70
N GLU A 90 0.83 5.11 -25.16
CA GLU A 90 0.41 6.39 -25.72
C GLU A 90 0.99 7.52 -24.88
N GLU A 91 1.41 8.60 -25.54
CA GLU A 91 1.77 9.83 -24.83
C GLU A 91 0.53 10.47 -24.20
N ILE A 92 0.71 10.99 -23.00
CA ILE A 92 -0.33 11.69 -22.27
C ILE A 92 0.08 13.15 -22.14
N ASP A 93 -0.83 14.06 -22.46
CA ASP A 93 -0.60 15.48 -22.21
C ASP A 93 -0.50 15.76 -20.71
N SER A 94 0.67 16.17 -20.27
CA SER A 94 0.99 16.54 -18.90
C SER A 94 1.38 18.01 -18.76
N SER A 95 1.02 18.84 -19.75
CA SER A 95 1.33 20.28 -19.76
C SER A 95 0.66 21.03 -18.61
N GLN A 96 -0.48 20.54 -18.14
CA GLN A 96 -1.18 21.02 -16.96
C GLN A 96 -1.39 19.89 -15.97
N VAL A 97 -1.09 20.16 -14.70
CA VAL A 97 -1.28 19.21 -13.60
C VAL A 97 -2.22 19.83 -12.58
N PHE A 98 -3.25 19.11 -12.25
CA PHE A 98 -4.26 19.50 -11.28
C PHE A 98 -4.16 18.64 -10.04
N TYR A 99 -4.52 19.17 -8.87
CA TYR A 99 -4.58 18.38 -7.67
C TYR A 99 -5.74 18.82 -6.76
N LYS A 100 -6.28 17.86 -6.03
CA LYS A 100 -7.24 18.08 -4.95
C LYS A 100 -6.91 17.18 -3.77
N GLN A 101 -7.21 17.69 -2.58
CA GLN A 101 -7.12 16.89 -1.36
C GLN A 101 -8.38 17.08 -0.51
N LYS A 102 -8.76 16.02 0.17
CA LYS A 102 -9.83 16.05 1.19
C LYS A 102 -9.47 15.11 2.34
N TYR A 103 -10.09 15.38 3.45
CA TYR A 103 -10.00 14.49 4.61
C TYR A 103 -11.19 13.55 4.65
N ALA A 104 -10.91 12.30 5.02
CA ALA A 104 -11.91 11.27 5.24
C ALA A 104 -11.95 10.96 6.74
N THR A 105 -13.07 11.24 7.39
CA THR A 105 -13.30 10.90 8.79
C THR A 105 -13.51 9.39 8.93
N VAL A 106 -12.72 8.73 9.75
CA VAL A 106 -12.77 7.29 9.99
C VAL A 106 -12.92 6.98 11.47
N ASN A 107 -13.61 5.89 11.79
CA ASN A 107 -13.75 5.43 13.18
C ASN A 107 -12.58 4.55 13.60
N LEU A 108 -11.99 4.83 14.75
CA LEU A 108 -10.87 4.06 15.30
C LEU A 108 -11.36 2.87 16.12
N ASN A 109 -10.65 1.75 15.97
CA ASN A 109 -10.92 0.48 16.68
C ASN A 109 -10.21 0.46 18.04
N LYS A 110 -10.63 1.35 18.93
CA LYS A 110 -10.08 1.48 20.30
C LYS A 110 -10.46 0.29 21.17
N GLY A 111 -9.57 -0.09 22.06
CA GLY A 111 -9.86 -1.05 23.13
C GLY A 111 -10.75 -0.45 24.24
N THR A 112 -11.42 -1.31 24.99
CA THR A 112 -12.02 -0.96 26.27
C THR A 112 -10.92 -0.70 27.32
N GLU A 113 -11.25 -0.08 28.45
CA GLU A 113 -10.30 0.13 29.55
C GLU A 113 -9.62 -1.18 30.00
N GLU A 114 -10.39 -2.28 30.05
CA GLU A 114 -9.87 -3.59 30.42
C GLU A 114 -8.90 -4.13 29.36
N GLN A 115 -9.23 -3.97 28.08
CA GLN A 115 -8.36 -4.36 26.97
C GLN A 115 -7.07 -3.53 26.94
N VAL A 116 -7.14 -2.27 27.24
CA VAL A 116 -5.95 -1.40 27.34
C VAL A 116 -5.06 -1.81 28.52
N LYS A 117 -5.63 -2.09 29.71
CA LYS A 117 -4.88 -2.63 30.84
C LYS A 117 -4.21 -3.96 30.52
N TRP A 118 -4.94 -4.88 29.90
CA TRP A 118 -4.38 -6.14 29.42
C TRP A 118 -3.23 -5.91 28.46
N ALA A 119 -3.37 -4.96 27.53
CA ALA A 119 -2.39 -4.64 26.53
C ALA A 119 -1.07 -4.16 27.14
N HIS A 120 -1.12 -3.26 28.10
CA HIS A 120 0.07 -2.80 28.81
C HIS A 120 0.79 -3.94 29.54
N ILE A 121 0.04 -4.81 30.23
CA ILE A 121 0.62 -5.97 30.93
C ILE A 121 1.31 -6.91 29.94
N LEU A 122 0.67 -7.18 28.80
CA LEU A 122 1.23 -8.08 27.79
C LEU A 122 2.47 -7.49 27.12
N ASP A 123 2.45 -6.19 26.76
CA ASP A 123 3.62 -5.52 26.15
C ASP A 123 4.82 -5.48 27.11
N GLU A 124 4.62 -5.23 28.41
CA GLU A 124 5.67 -5.33 29.41
C GLU A 124 6.28 -6.73 29.51
N ARG A 125 5.44 -7.77 29.47
CA ARG A 125 5.90 -9.17 29.49
C ARG A 125 6.64 -9.52 28.20
N TYR A 126 6.16 -9.05 27.06
CA TYR A 126 6.84 -9.21 25.76
C TYR A 126 8.24 -8.59 25.77
N ILE A 127 8.37 -7.37 26.32
CA ILE A 127 9.67 -6.68 26.44
C ILE A 127 10.64 -7.43 27.35
N ARG A 128 10.11 -8.10 28.39
CA ARG A 128 10.92 -8.88 29.35
C ARG A 128 11.20 -10.31 28.90
N ASP A 129 10.71 -10.72 27.75
CA ASP A 129 10.76 -12.11 27.24
C ASP A 129 10.11 -13.12 28.22
N ASP A 130 9.04 -12.69 28.90
CA ASP A 130 8.27 -13.47 29.89
C ASP A 130 6.81 -13.61 29.43
N LEU A 131 6.62 -14.30 28.29
CA LEU A 131 5.30 -14.48 27.70
C LEU A 131 4.51 -15.62 28.36
N PRO A 132 3.17 -15.50 28.44
CA PRO A 132 2.33 -16.56 28.99
C PRO A 132 2.28 -17.78 28.06
N ASP A 133 1.98 -18.95 28.65
CA ASP A 133 1.70 -20.15 27.89
C ASP A 133 0.53 -19.91 26.92
N GLY A 134 0.67 -20.40 25.69
CA GLY A 134 -0.36 -20.24 24.64
C GLY A 134 -0.36 -18.87 23.95
N PHE A 135 0.64 -18.01 24.23
CA PHE A 135 0.81 -16.74 23.52
C PHE A 135 0.88 -16.96 21.99
N VAL A 136 0.18 -16.09 21.27
CA VAL A 136 0.27 -16.01 19.81
C VAL A 136 0.68 -14.61 19.39
N PHE A 137 1.44 -14.50 18.30
CA PHE A 137 1.98 -13.22 17.84
C PHE A 137 0.90 -12.14 17.64
N ASN A 138 -0.29 -12.53 17.18
CA ASN A 138 -1.40 -11.59 17.00
C ASN A 138 -1.88 -10.94 18.31
N ASP A 139 -1.61 -11.54 19.47
CA ASP A 139 -1.98 -10.93 20.75
C ASP A 139 -1.15 -9.67 21.04
N ILE A 140 0.17 -9.70 20.77
CA ILE A 140 1.00 -8.50 20.93
C ILE A 140 0.67 -7.44 19.88
N VAL A 141 0.32 -7.85 18.66
CA VAL A 141 -0.14 -6.91 17.61
C VAL A 141 -1.41 -6.20 18.06
N ARG A 142 -2.38 -6.93 18.60
CA ARG A 142 -3.63 -6.40 19.15
C ARG A 142 -3.38 -5.50 20.36
N ALA A 143 -2.51 -5.91 21.28
CA ALA A 143 -2.14 -5.12 22.44
C ALA A 143 -1.53 -3.77 22.05
N ARG A 144 -0.55 -3.77 21.15
CA ARG A 144 0.09 -2.55 20.66
C ARG A 144 -0.85 -1.62 19.91
N ARG A 145 -1.83 -2.17 19.19
CA ARG A 145 -2.90 -1.35 18.61
C ARG A 145 -3.70 -0.61 19.69
N TYR A 146 -4.12 -1.30 20.76
CA TYR A 146 -4.87 -0.67 21.85
C TYR A 146 -4.06 0.42 22.55
N ILE A 147 -2.79 0.17 22.83
CA ILE A 147 -1.88 1.17 23.43
C ILE A 147 -1.71 2.38 22.49
N ARG A 148 -1.48 2.15 21.19
CA ARG A 148 -1.34 3.21 20.18
C ARG A 148 -2.59 4.11 20.13
N LEU A 149 -3.77 3.55 20.30
CA LEU A 149 -5.04 4.26 20.19
C LEU A 149 -5.58 4.77 21.53
N GLU A 150 -4.91 4.49 22.65
CA GLU A 150 -5.42 4.81 23.99
C GLU A 150 -5.79 6.30 24.15
N LEU A 151 -4.87 7.19 23.75
CA LEU A 151 -5.02 8.63 23.88
C LEU A 151 -5.62 9.32 22.64
N LYS A 152 -5.95 8.56 21.60
CA LYS A 152 -6.60 9.10 20.40
C LYS A 152 -8.10 9.32 20.65
N ASP A 153 -8.70 10.23 19.89
CA ASP A 153 -10.16 10.38 19.81
C ASP A 153 -10.82 9.11 19.25
N ALA A 154 -12.14 9.08 19.20
CA ALA A 154 -12.89 7.95 18.63
C ALA A 154 -12.80 7.90 17.10
N THR A 155 -12.42 9.02 16.48
CA THR A 155 -12.26 9.20 15.03
C THR A 155 -10.90 9.76 14.70
N ASP A 156 -10.48 9.60 13.45
CA ASP A 156 -9.29 10.24 12.88
C ASP A 156 -9.60 10.77 11.47
N GLU A 157 -8.79 11.71 11.00
CA GLU A 157 -8.94 12.34 9.70
C GLU A 157 -7.81 11.89 8.76
N LEU A 158 -8.16 11.15 7.71
CA LEU A 158 -7.21 10.62 6.74
C LEU A 158 -7.12 11.52 5.51
N ASN A 159 -5.92 11.98 5.20
CA ASN A 159 -5.69 12.85 4.06
C ASN A 159 -5.59 12.05 2.74
N ILE A 160 -6.54 12.25 1.83
CA ILE A 160 -6.52 11.67 0.49
C ILE A 160 -6.20 12.78 -0.50
N VAL A 161 -5.21 12.53 -1.37
CA VAL A 161 -4.80 13.45 -2.43
C VAL A 161 -4.99 12.80 -3.79
N CYS A 162 -5.60 13.51 -4.73
CA CYS A 162 -5.65 13.11 -6.12
C CYS A 162 -4.87 14.12 -6.97
N VAL A 163 -4.06 13.59 -7.88
CA VAL A 163 -3.34 14.37 -8.90
C VAL A 163 -3.77 13.87 -10.26
N GLY A 164 -4.15 14.78 -11.15
CA GLY A 164 -4.62 14.46 -12.48
C GLY A 164 -3.97 15.31 -13.57
N PHE A 165 -3.78 14.74 -14.74
CA PHE A 165 -3.36 15.40 -15.95
C PHE A 165 -3.88 14.62 -17.16
N GLY A 166 -4.37 15.31 -18.17
CA GLY A 166 -5.06 14.67 -19.29
C GLY A 166 -6.14 13.70 -18.80
N ASP A 167 -6.05 12.45 -19.18
CA ASP A 167 -7.03 11.41 -18.85
C ASP A 167 -6.52 10.38 -17.81
N VAL A 168 -5.50 10.78 -17.04
CA VAL A 168 -4.87 9.96 -16.00
C VAL A 168 -4.98 10.63 -14.65
N ALA A 169 -5.23 9.85 -13.60
CA ALA A 169 -5.23 10.31 -12.23
C ALA A 169 -4.46 9.36 -11.30
N PHE A 170 -3.79 9.93 -10.31
CA PHE A 170 -3.20 9.24 -9.17
C PHE A 170 -4.05 9.50 -7.92
N VAL A 171 -4.25 8.49 -7.11
CA VAL A 171 -4.97 8.59 -5.83
C VAL A 171 -4.04 8.15 -4.71
N GLY A 172 -3.54 9.11 -3.95
CA GLY A 172 -2.69 8.87 -2.78
C GLY A 172 -3.52 8.50 -1.55
N LEU A 173 -3.32 7.29 -1.04
CA LEU A 173 -3.98 6.75 0.15
C LEU A 173 -2.96 6.64 1.29
N PRO A 174 -3.29 7.14 2.51
CA PRO A 174 -2.32 7.25 3.61
C PRO A 174 -2.15 5.95 4.40
N GLY A 175 -1.93 4.83 3.72
CA GLY A 175 -1.73 3.52 4.33
C GLY A 175 -1.74 2.41 3.29
N GLU A 176 -2.05 1.21 3.72
CA GLU A 176 -2.00 -0.01 2.93
C GLU A 176 -3.43 -0.53 2.63
N PRO A 177 -4.08 -0.02 1.57
CA PRO A 177 -5.41 -0.48 1.20
C PRO A 177 -5.36 -1.91 0.64
N PHE A 178 -6.39 -2.71 0.93
CA PHE A 178 -6.62 -3.99 0.29
C PHE A 178 -6.88 -3.83 -1.20
N THR A 179 -6.55 -4.84 -1.99
CA THR A 179 -6.66 -4.81 -3.46
C THR A 179 -8.05 -4.46 -3.95
N GLU A 180 -9.09 -4.89 -3.24
CA GLU A 180 -10.48 -4.59 -3.61
C GLU A 180 -10.79 -3.09 -3.55
N ILE A 181 -10.22 -2.35 -2.60
CA ILE A 181 -10.35 -0.88 -2.53
C ILE A 181 -9.79 -0.24 -3.80
N GLY A 182 -8.58 -0.64 -4.20
CA GLY A 182 -7.95 -0.14 -5.42
C GLY A 182 -8.73 -0.51 -6.69
N ARG A 183 -9.27 -1.73 -6.75
CA ARG A 183 -10.10 -2.19 -7.88
C ARG A 183 -11.38 -1.37 -8.02
N GLN A 184 -12.09 -1.12 -6.93
CA GLN A 184 -13.32 -0.32 -6.96
C GLN A 184 -13.05 1.14 -7.32
N ILE A 185 -11.98 1.75 -6.82
CA ILE A 185 -11.58 3.10 -7.22
C ILE A 185 -11.34 3.14 -8.74
N LYS A 186 -10.54 2.21 -9.29
CA LYS A 186 -10.26 2.14 -10.72
C LYS A 186 -11.52 1.94 -11.56
N ALA A 187 -12.39 1.00 -11.17
CA ALA A 187 -13.57 0.62 -11.94
C ALA A 187 -14.65 1.73 -12.01
N ARG A 188 -14.66 2.62 -11.02
CA ARG A 188 -15.68 3.67 -10.87
C ARG A 188 -15.15 5.08 -11.12
N SER A 189 -13.85 5.21 -11.39
CA SER A 189 -13.21 6.50 -11.68
C SER A 189 -13.72 7.10 -13.00
N PRO A 190 -13.87 8.43 -13.10
CA PRO A 190 -14.18 9.12 -14.34
C PRO A 190 -12.98 9.26 -15.29
N PHE A 191 -11.77 8.91 -14.85
CA PHE A 191 -10.56 8.95 -15.65
C PHE A 191 -10.36 7.63 -16.41
N ARG A 192 -9.82 7.69 -17.63
CA ARG A 192 -9.48 6.51 -18.43
C ARG A 192 -8.47 5.59 -17.69
N MET A 193 -7.54 6.19 -16.94
CA MET A 193 -6.58 5.47 -16.14
C MET A 193 -6.49 6.10 -14.74
N THR A 194 -6.67 5.27 -13.71
CA THR A 194 -6.51 5.70 -12.32
C THR A 194 -5.53 4.78 -11.61
N LEU A 195 -4.57 5.38 -10.92
CA LEU A 195 -3.47 4.71 -10.22
C LEU A 195 -3.60 4.97 -8.70
N PRO A 196 -4.26 4.08 -7.94
CA PRO A 196 -4.20 4.14 -6.49
C PRO A 196 -2.76 3.92 -6.01
N CYS A 197 -2.27 4.79 -5.12
CA CYS A 197 -0.93 4.75 -4.55
C CYS A 197 -1.04 4.58 -3.04
N CYS A 198 -0.45 3.52 -2.50
CA CYS A 198 -0.42 3.27 -1.07
C CYS A 198 0.68 4.08 -0.37
N ASN A 199 0.56 4.22 0.96
CA ASN A 199 1.50 4.93 1.82
C ASN A 199 1.86 6.33 1.29
N ALA A 200 0.90 6.98 0.64
CA ALA A 200 1.01 8.34 0.15
C ALA A 200 0.30 9.31 1.12
N ASN A 201 1.00 10.33 1.55
CA ASN A 201 0.56 11.34 2.54
C ASN A 201 0.36 10.80 3.97
N GLY A 202 0.90 9.65 4.30
CA GLY A 202 0.80 9.02 5.61
C GLY A 202 1.06 7.52 5.55
N SER A 203 1.14 6.90 6.72
CA SER A 203 1.33 5.44 6.89
C SER A 203 0.51 4.98 8.09
N GLU A 204 -0.82 4.95 7.93
CA GLU A 204 -1.76 4.66 9.01
C GLU A 204 -2.11 3.16 9.14
N GLY A 205 -1.33 2.30 8.47
CA GLY A 205 -1.52 0.86 8.46
C GLY A 205 -2.57 0.40 7.46
N TYR A 206 -3.24 -0.72 7.76
CA TYR A 206 -4.10 -1.42 6.80
C TYR A 206 -5.49 -0.85 6.71
N PHE A 207 -5.97 -0.64 5.50
CA PHE A 207 -7.39 -0.41 5.20
C PHE A 207 -8.00 -1.72 4.72
N VAL A 208 -8.68 -2.40 5.64
CA VAL A 208 -9.20 -3.75 5.47
C VAL A 208 -10.66 -3.71 5.05
N THR A 209 -11.10 -4.62 4.21
CA THR A 209 -12.53 -4.78 3.85
C THR A 209 -13.34 -5.38 5.00
N ASP A 210 -14.64 -5.14 5.02
CA ASP A 210 -15.48 -5.56 6.15
C ASP A 210 -15.58 -7.08 6.29
N ASP A 211 -15.55 -7.82 5.19
CA ASP A 211 -15.50 -9.29 5.16
C ASP A 211 -14.16 -9.82 5.72
N ALA A 212 -13.05 -9.26 5.30
CA ALA A 212 -11.74 -9.67 5.78
C ALA A 212 -11.50 -9.34 7.27
N LEU A 213 -12.21 -8.36 7.84
CA LEU A 213 -12.17 -8.11 9.29
C LEU A 213 -12.68 -9.30 10.12
N MET A 214 -13.50 -10.17 9.53
CA MET A 214 -14.04 -11.36 10.19
C MET A 214 -13.10 -12.56 10.17
N GLU A 215 -11.97 -12.48 9.43
CA GLU A 215 -11.07 -13.62 9.22
C GLU A 215 -9.97 -13.75 10.28
N ASP A 216 -9.87 -12.81 11.24
CA ASP A 216 -8.85 -12.77 12.31
C ASP A 216 -7.39 -12.94 11.80
N GLY A 217 -7.10 -12.44 10.59
CA GLY A 217 -5.76 -12.40 10.01
C GLY A 217 -4.89 -11.33 10.65
N TYR A 218 -3.61 -11.28 10.26
CA TYR A 218 -2.66 -10.27 10.74
C TYR A 218 -3.14 -8.85 10.43
N GLU A 219 -3.58 -8.60 9.22
CA GLU A 219 -4.03 -7.29 8.74
C GLU A 219 -5.30 -6.83 9.48
N SER A 220 -6.26 -7.73 9.68
CA SER A 220 -7.49 -7.45 10.45
C SER A 220 -7.21 -7.23 11.93
N THR A 221 -6.21 -7.91 12.50
CA THR A 221 -5.79 -7.73 13.88
C THR A 221 -5.05 -6.40 14.08
N SER A 222 -4.22 -6.00 13.12
CA SER A 222 -3.35 -4.82 13.21
C SER A 222 -4.01 -3.52 12.78
N THR A 223 -5.08 -3.57 11.98
CA THR A 223 -5.77 -2.36 11.50
C THR A 223 -6.24 -1.48 12.65
N LEU A 224 -6.06 -0.17 12.47
CA LEU A 224 -6.49 0.84 13.46
C LEU A 224 -7.97 1.17 13.39
N PHE A 225 -8.67 0.69 12.35
CA PHE A 225 -9.98 1.18 11.95
C PHE A 225 -11.10 0.18 12.25
N LYS A 226 -12.30 0.70 12.48
CA LYS A 226 -13.52 -0.08 12.54
C LYS A 226 -14.02 -0.46 11.14
N PRO A 227 -14.97 -1.41 11.03
CA PRO A 227 -15.67 -1.70 9.79
C PRO A 227 -16.19 -0.44 9.10
N GLY A 228 -16.20 -0.43 7.77
CA GLY A 228 -16.59 0.70 6.93
C GLY A 228 -15.44 1.58 6.43
N VAL A 229 -14.20 1.41 6.93
CA VAL A 229 -13.04 2.19 6.46
C VAL A 229 -12.82 2.02 4.96
N ALA A 230 -12.94 0.82 4.43
CA ALA A 230 -12.77 0.54 2.99
C ALA A 230 -13.75 1.38 2.15
N ASN A 231 -15.02 1.35 2.50
CA ASN A 231 -16.05 2.13 1.82
C ASN A 231 -15.82 3.64 1.93
N THR A 232 -15.40 4.11 3.09
CA THR A 232 -15.05 5.52 3.31
C THR A 232 -13.92 5.96 2.38
N MET A 233 -12.84 5.17 2.28
CA MET A 233 -11.71 5.45 1.38
C MET A 233 -12.13 5.45 -0.09
N ILE A 234 -12.94 4.48 -0.51
CA ILE A 234 -13.45 4.40 -1.90
C ILE A 234 -14.30 5.63 -2.22
N HIS A 235 -15.30 5.93 -1.41
CA HIS A 235 -16.25 7.02 -1.67
C HIS A 235 -15.54 8.37 -1.69
N LYS A 236 -14.65 8.63 -0.72
CA LYS A 236 -13.91 9.89 -0.67
C LYS A 236 -12.96 10.05 -1.87
N SER A 237 -12.29 8.98 -2.29
CA SER A 237 -11.44 8.99 -3.47
C SER A 237 -12.24 9.33 -4.74
N LEU A 238 -13.40 8.71 -4.93
CA LEU A 238 -14.27 8.97 -6.09
C LEU A 238 -14.82 10.40 -6.08
N GLU A 239 -15.23 10.91 -4.92
CA GLU A 239 -15.66 12.29 -4.76
C GLU A 239 -14.58 13.28 -5.24
N ILE A 240 -13.32 13.05 -4.84
CA ILE A 240 -12.20 13.91 -5.24
C ILE A 240 -11.93 13.78 -6.75
N LEU A 241 -11.97 12.55 -7.28
CA LEU A 241 -11.74 12.29 -8.70
C LEU A 241 -12.80 12.95 -9.59
N ASP A 242 -14.07 12.90 -9.20
CA ASP A 242 -15.18 13.56 -9.92
C ASP A 242 -15.02 15.08 -9.96
N GLU A 243 -14.60 15.69 -8.86
CA GLU A 243 -14.34 17.12 -8.80
C GLU A 243 -13.09 17.52 -9.61
N LEU A 244 -12.04 16.70 -9.55
CA LEU A 244 -10.80 16.92 -10.29
C LEU A 244 -11.05 16.82 -11.82
N LYS A 245 -11.84 15.85 -12.25
CA LYS A 245 -12.18 15.67 -13.67
C LYS A 245 -12.96 16.88 -14.21
N LYS A 246 -13.93 17.38 -13.45
CA LYS A 246 -14.70 18.59 -13.81
C LYS A 246 -13.82 19.83 -13.94
N GLU A 247 -12.76 19.96 -13.13
CA GLU A 247 -11.84 21.09 -13.20
C GLU A 247 -10.93 21.01 -14.42
N ILE A 248 -10.50 19.80 -14.79
CA ILE A 248 -9.68 19.58 -15.99
C ILE A 248 -10.48 19.86 -17.29
N GLU A 249 -11.79 19.64 -17.27
CA GLU A 249 -12.66 19.82 -18.45
C GLU A 249 -13.17 21.26 -18.64
N GLN A 250 -12.84 22.19 -17.73
CA GLN A 250 -13.16 23.62 -17.82
C GLN A 250 -12.07 24.43 -18.50
#